data_6149b1e7b85c651a54e97612d933439c
#
_entry.id   6149b1e7b85c651a54e97612d933439c
#
_cell.length_a   1.000
_cell.length_b   1.000
_cell.length_c   1.000
_cell.angle_alpha   90.00
_cell.angle_beta   90.00
_cell.angle_gamma   90.00
#
_symmetry.space_group_name_H-M   'P 1'
#
loop_
_entity.id
_entity.type
_entity.pdbx_description
1 polymer ?
#
loop_
_entity_poly.entity_id
_entity_poly.type
_entity_poly.pdbx_seq_one_letter_code
_entity_poly.pdbx_strand_id
1 'polypeptide(L)'
;MSSYVISCCSTADLTEEHFSKREISYICFHYKLNDTEYADDLGKSMPFDQFYAAMAAGASTKTSQVNADEFEAYFETFLQDGKDILHVCLSSGISGVLNSAMIAKADLEERYPERKILIVDSLGASSGYGLLMDRLADLRDEGKPLEEVYDFAMKNRLKVHHWFFSTDLTFYVRGGRISKASGAIGGLPGICPLLNMDNEGRLIPRFKIRTKKKVIKKIVDQMEENAEGGLSYSGKCYISQSACYDDARAVADLVEERFPNLNGKVEINNIGTTIGSHTGPGTVALFFWGKERVN
;
A
#
# COMPACT_ATOMS: atom_id res chain seq x y z
N MET A 1 -1.85 15.05 24.06
CA MET A 1 -1.00 14.39 23.03
C MET A 1 -1.15 12.89 23.23
N SER A 2 -1.24 12.12 22.16
CA SER A 2 -1.31 10.65 22.27
C SER A 2 -0.05 10.13 22.96
N SER A 3 -0.21 9.08 23.79
CA SER A 3 0.90 8.40 24.46
C SER A 3 1.68 7.46 23.52
N TYR A 4 1.25 7.33 22.28
CA TYR A 4 1.85 6.45 21.28
C TYR A 4 1.89 7.10 19.89
N VAL A 5 2.81 6.60 19.08
CA VAL A 5 2.99 6.99 17.66
C VAL A 5 2.34 5.93 16.76
N ILE A 6 1.66 6.39 15.71
CA ILE A 6 1.27 5.53 14.59
C ILE A 6 2.30 5.69 13.48
N SER A 7 2.80 4.57 12.98
CA SER A 7 3.91 4.53 12.03
C SER A 7 3.70 3.46 10.96
N CYS A 8 4.28 3.66 9.78
CA CYS A 8 4.31 2.67 8.70
C CYS A 8 5.58 2.81 7.85
N CYS A 9 5.66 2.08 6.74
CA CYS A 9 6.72 2.28 5.75
C CYS A 9 6.24 3.23 4.64
N SER A 10 7.19 3.84 3.90
CA SER A 10 6.91 4.70 2.73
C SER A 10 5.99 4.04 1.70
N THR A 11 6.04 2.70 1.62
CA THR A 11 5.22 1.87 0.72
C THR A 11 3.70 1.94 0.97
N ALA A 12 3.24 2.76 1.92
CA ALA A 12 1.83 3.14 2.06
C ALA A 12 1.38 4.11 0.95
N ASP A 13 2.31 4.66 0.18
CA ASP A 13 2.06 5.50 -0.98
C ASP A 13 1.05 6.64 -0.69
N LEU A 14 1.10 7.20 0.52
CA LEU A 14 0.41 8.43 0.88
C LEU A 14 1.31 9.63 0.58
N THR A 15 0.73 10.79 0.40
CA THR A 15 1.51 12.02 0.21
C THR A 15 2.15 12.48 1.53
N GLU A 16 3.23 13.26 1.44
CA GLU A 16 3.83 13.85 2.63
C GLU A 16 2.87 14.76 3.39
N GLU A 17 2.04 15.51 2.66
CA GLU A 17 0.99 16.33 3.27
C GLU A 17 0.02 15.46 4.08
N HIS A 18 -0.39 14.30 3.54
CA HIS A 18 -1.28 13.35 4.23
C HIS A 18 -0.61 12.82 5.50
N PHE A 19 0.63 12.33 5.42
CA PHE A 19 1.39 11.85 6.57
C PHE A 19 1.50 12.92 7.65
N SER A 20 1.89 14.14 7.27
CA SER A 20 2.04 15.27 8.19
C SER A 20 0.71 15.68 8.84
N LYS A 21 -0.34 15.85 8.03
CA LYS A 21 -1.67 16.25 8.51
C LYS A 21 -2.28 15.24 9.49
N ARG A 22 -2.01 13.95 9.25
CA ARG A 22 -2.52 12.85 10.07
C ARG A 22 -1.55 12.43 11.18
N GLU A 23 -0.43 13.14 11.36
CA GLU A 23 0.61 12.78 12.34
C GLU A 23 0.96 11.28 12.29
N ILE A 24 1.13 10.74 11.07
CA ILE A 24 1.60 9.38 10.82
C ILE A 24 3.07 9.44 10.47
N SER A 25 3.92 8.78 11.25
CA SER A 25 5.34 8.68 10.97
C SER A 25 5.62 7.59 9.93
N TYR A 26 6.68 7.72 9.15
CA TYR A 26 7.05 6.68 8.19
C TYR A 26 8.56 6.47 8.12
N ILE A 27 8.95 5.25 7.76
CA ILE A 27 10.33 4.88 7.45
C ILE A 27 10.45 4.48 5.99
N CYS A 28 11.53 4.93 5.31
CA CYS A 28 11.70 4.73 3.89
C CYS A 28 12.28 3.34 3.57
N PHE A 29 11.68 2.68 2.57
CA PHE A 29 12.35 1.62 1.82
C PHE A 29 13.46 2.20 0.95
N HIS A 30 14.23 1.32 0.29
CA HIS A 30 15.30 1.71 -0.62
C HIS A 30 15.09 1.06 -1.99
N TYR A 31 15.59 1.73 -3.01
CA TYR A 31 15.62 1.18 -4.37
C TYR A 31 16.88 1.63 -5.11
N LYS A 32 17.25 0.84 -6.09
CA LYS A 32 18.28 1.21 -7.07
C LYS A 32 17.60 1.47 -8.41
N LEU A 33 17.95 2.57 -9.03
CA LEU A 33 17.65 2.88 -10.42
C LEU A 33 18.96 2.80 -11.19
N ASN A 34 19.13 1.78 -12.02
CA ASN A 34 20.42 1.36 -12.56
C ASN A 34 21.41 1.09 -11.41
N ASP A 35 22.52 1.82 -11.33
CA ASP A 35 23.54 1.64 -10.31
C ASP A 35 23.42 2.63 -9.13
N THR A 36 22.47 3.58 -9.20
CA THR A 36 22.29 4.60 -8.16
C THR A 36 21.24 4.16 -7.15
N GLU A 37 21.59 4.29 -5.87
CA GLU A 37 20.71 3.96 -4.75
C GLU A 37 19.99 5.21 -4.24
N TYR A 38 18.71 5.04 -3.91
CA TYR A 38 17.81 6.08 -3.41
C TYR A 38 16.96 5.56 -2.27
N ALA A 39 16.54 6.46 -1.38
CA ALA A 39 15.44 6.19 -0.48
C ALA A 39 14.10 6.36 -1.22
N ASP A 40 13.10 5.56 -0.87
CA ASP A 40 11.71 5.76 -1.30
C ASP A 40 11.07 6.85 -0.41
N ASP A 41 11.47 8.09 -0.68
CA ASP A 41 11.21 9.28 0.13
C ASP A 41 10.01 10.10 -0.36
N LEU A 42 9.01 9.43 -0.93
CA LEU A 42 7.79 10.04 -1.47
C LEU A 42 8.03 10.97 -2.68
N GLY A 43 9.07 10.67 -3.45
CA GLY A 43 9.41 11.39 -4.67
C GLY A 43 10.23 12.67 -4.47
N LYS A 44 10.80 12.90 -3.29
CA LYS A 44 11.63 14.09 -3.00
C LYS A 44 12.98 14.06 -3.72
N SER A 45 13.72 12.96 -3.57
CA SER A 45 15.03 12.78 -4.23
C SER A 45 14.90 12.36 -5.69
N MET A 46 13.82 11.68 -6.06
CA MET A 46 13.51 11.25 -7.42
C MET A 46 12.02 11.46 -7.69
N PRO A 47 11.63 12.52 -8.42
CA PRO A 47 10.24 12.75 -8.82
C PRO A 47 9.64 11.56 -9.55
N PHE A 48 8.37 11.22 -9.25
CA PHE A 48 7.73 10.02 -9.80
C PHE A 48 7.67 10.00 -11.33
N ASP A 49 7.45 11.14 -11.97
CA ASP A 49 7.44 11.27 -13.43
C ASP A 49 8.81 10.90 -14.03
N GLN A 50 9.90 11.36 -13.41
CA GLN A 50 11.27 11.02 -13.83
C GLN A 50 11.57 9.53 -13.61
N PHE A 51 11.18 8.98 -12.46
CA PHE A 51 11.35 7.56 -12.15
C PHE A 51 10.66 6.67 -13.17
N TYR A 52 9.37 6.93 -13.45
CA TYR A 52 8.62 6.12 -14.41
C TYR A 52 9.06 6.34 -15.86
N ALA A 53 9.49 7.55 -16.22
CA ALA A 53 10.09 7.83 -17.54
C ALA A 53 11.39 7.03 -17.73
N ALA A 54 12.26 6.96 -16.71
CA ALA A 54 13.47 6.16 -16.74
C ALA A 54 13.17 4.66 -16.90
N MET A 55 12.17 4.13 -16.16
CA MET A 55 11.73 2.74 -16.30
C MET A 55 11.19 2.45 -17.71
N ALA A 56 10.39 3.35 -18.27
CA ALA A 56 9.86 3.23 -19.63
C ALA A 56 10.99 3.24 -20.68
N ALA A 57 12.08 3.99 -20.41
CA ALA A 57 13.28 4.01 -21.24
C ALA A 57 14.21 2.78 -21.03
N GLY A 58 13.82 1.83 -20.17
CA GLY A 58 14.54 0.56 -19.96
C GLY A 58 15.50 0.55 -18.77
N ALA A 59 15.45 1.55 -17.89
CA ALA A 59 16.23 1.53 -16.65
C ALA A 59 15.90 0.28 -15.80
N SER A 60 16.92 -0.32 -15.20
CA SER A 60 16.73 -1.43 -14.27
C SER A 60 16.40 -0.92 -12.88
N THR A 61 15.53 -1.64 -12.18
CA THR A 61 15.18 -1.35 -10.78
C THR A 61 15.37 -2.57 -9.90
N LYS A 62 15.82 -2.33 -8.67
CA LYS A 62 15.86 -3.31 -7.57
C LYS A 62 15.45 -2.60 -6.30
N THR A 63 14.80 -3.30 -5.39
CA THR A 63 14.39 -2.76 -4.10
C THR A 63 15.07 -3.50 -2.95
N SER A 64 15.30 -2.81 -1.86
CA SER A 64 15.64 -3.39 -0.57
C SER A 64 14.67 -2.89 0.50
N GLN A 65 14.27 -3.78 1.38
CA GLN A 65 13.42 -3.45 2.51
C GLN A 65 14.23 -2.74 3.60
N VAL A 66 13.54 -2.09 4.51
CA VAL A 66 14.11 -1.60 5.76
C VAL A 66 14.68 -2.80 6.54
N ASN A 67 15.93 -2.73 6.95
CA ASN A 67 16.57 -3.77 7.75
C ASN A 67 16.32 -3.58 9.25
N ALA A 68 16.80 -4.53 10.09
CA ALA A 68 16.55 -4.50 11.52
C ALA A 68 17.25 -3.30 12.22
N ASP A 69 18.48 -2.99 11.83
CA ASP A 69 19.25 -1.88 12.41
C ASP A 69 18.59 -0.52 12.11
N GLU A 70 18.04 -0.36 10.89
CA GLU A 70 17.28 0.84 10.51
C GLU A 70 15.99 0.98 11.32
N PHE A 71 15.26 -0.12 11.52
CA PHE A 71 14.07 -0.12 12.38
C PHE A 71 14.44 0.17 13.84
N GLU A 72 15.51 -0.41 14.34
CA GLU A 72 15.98 -0.17 15.70
C GLU A 72 16.24 1.32 15.90
N ALA A 73 17.08 1.93 15.05
CA ALA A 73 17.39 3.35 15.11
C ALA A 73 16.12 4.23 15.00
N TYR A 74 15.18 3.85 14.13
CA TYR A 74 13.94 4.59 13.91
C TYR A 74 12.98 4.50 15.11
N PHE A 75 12.73 3.30 15.62
CA PHE A 75 11.83 3.11 16.77
C PHE A 75 12.40 3.71 18.04
N GLU A 76 13.71 3.63 18.23
CA GLU A 76 14.37 4.15 19.43
C GLU A 76 14.14 5.65 19.60
N THR A 77 14.02 6.43 18.51
CA THR A 77 13.71 7.86 18.60
C THR A 77 12.41 8.13 19.35
N PHE A 78 11.39 7.32 19.14
CA PHE A 78 10.09 7.45 19.81
C PHE A 78 10.13 6.95 21.25
N LEU A 79 10.84 5.85 21.49
CA LEU A 79 10.97 5.27 22.83
C LEU A 79 11.73 6.20 23.78
N GLN A 80 12.79 6.87 23.29
CA GLN A 80 13.53 7.90 24.03
C GLN A 80 12.64 9.09 24.39
N ASP A 81 11.67 9.43 23.54
CA ASP A 81 10.64 10.44 23.81
C ASP A 81 9.51 9.93 24.74
N GLY A 82 9.65 8.72 25.28
CA GLY A 82 8.67 8.12 26.19
C GLY A 82 7.37 7.70 25.53
N LYS A 83 7.35 7.46 24.20
CA LYS A 83 6.15 7.07 23.43
C LYS A 83 6.17 5.59 23.12
N ASP A 84 5.00 4.97 23.18
CA ASP A 84 4.77 3.64 22.67
C ASP A 84 4.56 3.69 21.13
N ILE A 85 4.62 2.56 20.45
CA ILE A 85 4.62 2.50 18.97
C ILE A 85 3.57 1.51 18.47
N LEU A 86 2.76 1.96 17.51
CA LEU A 86 2.01 1.08 16.61
C LEU A 86 2.59 1.21 15.20
N HIS A 87 3.26 0.15 14.73
CA HIS A 87 3.85 0.14 13.38
C HIS A 87 3.13 -0.85 12.48
N VAL A 88 2.78 -0.42 11.27
CA VAL A 88 2.11 -1.24 10.27
C VAL A 88 3.04 -1.47 9.09
N CYS A 89 3.37 -2.74 8.85
CA CYS A 89 4.26 -3.17 7.76
C CYS A 89 3.51 -3.42 6.45
N LEU A 90 4.21 -3.25 5.33
CA LEU A 90 3.85 -3.84 4.04
C LEU A 90 3.64 -5.35 4.20
N SER A 91 2.69 -5.93 3.45
CA SER A 91 2.33 -7.35 3.52
C SER A 91 3.52 -8.30 3.55
N SER A 92 3.50 -9.23 4.51
CA SER A 92 4.46 -10.35 4.58
C SER A 92 4.36 -11.31 3.40
N GLY A 93 3.23 -11.30 2.67
CA GLY A 93 3.04 -12.09 1.46
C GLY A 93 3.90 -11.64 0.26
N ILE A 94 4.47 -10.42 0.31
CA ILE A 94 5.27 -9.84 -0.79
C ILE A 94 6.61 -9.21 -0.35
N SER A 95 6.88 -9.12 0.96
CA SER A 95 8.10 -8.54 1.52
C SER A 95 8.49 -9.21 2.84
N GLY A 96 9.78 -9.28 3.12
CA GLY A 96 10.30 -9.74 4.43
C GLY A 96 10.38 -8.64 5.51
N VAL A 97 9.89 -7.44 5.26
CA VAL A 97 10.04 -6.27 6.13
C VAL A 97 9.47 -6.48 7.53
N LEU A 98 8.37 -7.24 7.65
CA LEU A 98 7.81 -7.60 8.95
C LEU A 98 8.83 -8.29 9.85
N ASN A 99 9.61 -9.23 9.29
CA ASN A 99 10.63 -9.94 10.07
C ASN A 99 11.73 -8.98 10.58
N SER A 100 12.17 -8.02 9.76
CA SER A 100 13.13 -6.99 10.20
C SER A 100 12.58 -6.14 11.34
N ALA A 101 11.33 -5.71 11.24
CA ALA A 101 10.67 -4.94 12.32
C ALA A 101 10.51 -5.75 13.61
N MET A 102 10.22 -7.06 13.51
CA MET A 102 10.08 -7.95 14.67
C MET A 102 11.43 -8.21 15.37
N ILE A 103 12.55 -8.27 14.62
CA ILE A 103 13.89 -8.38 15.20
C ILE A 103 14.20 -7.10 16.00
N ALA A 104 14.05 -5.92 15.39
CA ALA A 104 14.28 -4.64 16.07
C ALA A 104 13.39 -4.48 17.31
N LYS A 105 12.12 -4.91 17.23
CA LYS A 105 11.22 -4.93 18.39
C LYS A 105 11.79 -5.74 19.54
N ALA A 106 12.24 -6.98 19.28
CA ALA A 106 12.75 -7.85 20.33
C ALA A 106 13.95 -7.23 21.07
N ASP A 107 14.91 -6.65 20.34
CA ASP A 107 16.09 -5.99 20.90
C ASP A 107 15.72 -4.72 21.71
N LEU A 108 14.74 -3.96 21.21
CA LEU A 108 14.30 -2.73 21.89
C LEU A 108 13.46 -3.00 23.14
N GLU A 109 12.65 -4.06 23.16
CA GLU A 109 11.86 -4.43 24.35
C GLU A 109 12.76 -4.85 25.53
N GLU A 110 13.97 -5.36 25.27
CA GLU A 110 14.96 -5.64 26.34
C GLU A 110 15.53 -4.34 26.92
N ARG A 111 15.73 -3.31 26.08
CA ARG A 111 16.31 -2.01 26.49
C ARG A 111 15.28 -1.04 27.06
N TYR A 112 14.02 -1.15 26.67
CA TYR A 112 12.91 -0.28 27.04
C TYR A 112 11.70 -1.10 27.56
N PRO A 113 11.86 -1.87 28.67
CA PRO A 113 10.85 -2.82 29.13
C PRO A 113 9.52 -2.15 29.58
N GLU A 114 9.53 -0.83 29.82
CA GLU A 114 8.33 -0.05 30.16
C GLU A 114 7.58 0.47 28.93
N ARG A 115 8.14 0.28 27.73
CA ARG A 115 7.52 0.74 26.46
C ARG A 115 6.92 -0.42 25.70
N LYS A 116 5.91 -0.10 24.87
CA LYS A 116 5.23 -1.07 24.03
C LYS A 116 5.51 -0.80 22.56
N ILE A 117 5.87 -1.84 21.83
CA ILE A 117 6.00 -1.82 20.38
C ILE A 117 5.03 -2.87 19.81
N LEU A 118 3.94 -2.43 19.19
CA LEU A 118 2.98 -3.29 18.53
C LEU A 118 3.16 -3.20 17.02
N ILE A 119 3.37 -4.36 16.37
CA ILE A 119 3.63 -4.45 14.94
C ILE A 119 2.50 -5.21 14.27
N VAL A 120 1.96 -4.64 13.20
CA VAL A 120 0.88 -5.19 12.39
C VAL A 120 1.41 -5.56 11.01
N ASP A 121 1.20 -6.79 10.60
CA ASP A 121 1.25 -7.16 9.19
C ASP A 121 -0.04 -6.68 8.52
N SER A 122 0.05 -5.71 7.63
CA SER A 122 -1.15 -5.17 6.98
C SER A 122 -1.85 -6.17 6.07
N LEU A 123 -1.14 -7.17 5.56
CA LEU A 123 -1.56 -8.02 4.44
C LEU A 123 -2.05 -7.18 3.25
N GLY A 124 -1.50 -5.97 3.10
CA GLY A 124 -1.85 -4.96 2.13
C GLY A 124 -0.62 -4.28 1.53
N ALA A 125 -0.83 -3.43 0.54
CA ALA A 125 0.21 -2.68 -0.16
C ALA A 125 -0.30 -1.33 -0.65
N SER A 126 0.63 -0.38 -0.92
CA SER A 126 0.33 0.93 -1.50
C SER A 126 -0.72 1.68 -0.68
N SER A 127 -1.49 2.59 -1.27
CA SER A 127 -2.54 3.35 -0.56
C SER A 127 -3.66 2.46 0.01
N GLY A 128 -3.65 1.14 -0.26
CA GLY A 128 -4.56 0.19 0.39
C GLY A 128 -4.27 0.08 1.89
N TYR A 129 -3.03 -0.18 2.28
CA TYR A 129 -2.75 -0.11 3.72
C TYR A 129 -2.56 1.34 4.20
N GLY A 130 -2.34 2.31 3.30
CA GLY A 130 -2.50 3.73 3.59
C GLY A 130 -3.91 4.07 4.08
N LEU A 131 -4.95 3.48 3.46
CA LEU A 131 -6.35 3.60 3.90
C LEU A 131 -6.58 2.99 5.29
N LEU A 132 -5.90 1.88 5.61
CA LEU A 132 -5.88 1.33 6.96
C LEU A 132 -5.23 2.32 7.94
N MET A 133 -4.05 2.88 7.60
CA MET A 133 -3.35 3.86 8.42
C MET A 133 -4.21 5.08 8.74
N ASP A 134 -4.92 5.58 7.76
CA ASP A 134 -5.81 6.72 7.94
C ASP A 134 -6.95 6.42 8.95
N ARG A 135 -7.52 5.19 8.90
CA ARG A 135 -8.52 4.77 9.89
C ARG A 135 -7.92 4.57 11.29
N LEU A 136 -6.69 4.07 11.39
CA LEU A 136 -6.01 3.95 12.69
C LEU A 136 -5.72 5.33 13.29
N ALA A 137 -5.39 6.31 12.45
CA ALA A 137 -5.25 7.71 12.88
C ALA A 137 -6.58 8.29 13.37
N ASP A 138 -7.73 7.99 12.72
CA ASP A 138 -9.04 8.40 13.23
C ASP A 138 -9.27 7.85 14.66
N LEU A 139 -9.00 6.57 14.89
CA LEU A 139 -9.18 5.94 16.20
C LEU A 139 -8.27 6.57 17.28
N ARG A 140 -7.00 6.85 16.93
CA ARG A 140 -6.10 7.59 17.82
C ARG A 140 -6.66 8.97 18.16
N ASP A 141 -7.15 9.69 17.17
CA ASP A 141 -7.68 11.06 17.31
C ASP A 141 -9.00 11.05 18.11
N GLU A 142 -9.77 9.95 18.06
CA GLU A 142 -10.91 9.65 18.94
C GLU A 142 -10.47 9.33 20.39
N GLY A 143 -9.17 9.26 20.68
CA GLY A 143 -8.61 8.99 22.01
C GLY A 143 -8.55 7.51 22.39
N LYS A 144 -8.64 6.60 21.41
CA LYS A 144 -8.54 5.16 21.66
C LYS A 144 -7.14 4.77 22.16
N PRO A 145 -7.02 3.88 23.15
CA PRO A 145 -5.74 3.38 23.62
C PRO A 145 -5.05 2.50 22.55
N LEU A 146 -3.73 2.39 22.64
CA LEU A 146 -2.87 1.68 21.69
C LEU A 146 -3.36 0.26 21.37
N GLU A 147 -3.72 -0.49 22.41
CA GLU A 147 -4.16 -1.88 22.29
C GLU A 147 -5.48 -2.00 21.52
N GLU A 148 -6.43 -1.09 21.74
CA GLU A 148 -7.70 -1.09 20.98
C GLU A 148 -7.46 -0.78 19.49
N VAL A 149 -6.54 0.13 19.18
CA VAL A 149 -6.18 0.48 17.79
C VAL A 149 -5.45 -0.68 17.11
N TYR A 150 -4.55 -1.35 17.83
CA TYR A 150 -3.89 -2.57 17.35
C TYR A 150 -4.90 -3.70 17.08
N ASP A 151 -5.79 -3.98 18.02
CA ASP A 151 -6.81 -5.02 17.88
C ASP A 151 -7.77 -4.72 16.72
N PHE A 152 -8.12 -3.45 16.52
CA PHE A 152 -8.88 -3.01 15.36
C PHE A 152 -8.13 -3.34 14.06
N ALA A 153 -6.84 -3.00 13.97
CA ALA A 153 -6.02 -3.30 12.79
C ALA A 153 -5.97 -4.80 12.51
N MET A 154 -5.66 -5.62 13.52
CA MET A 154 -5.57 -7.07 13.40
C MET A 154 -6.89 -7.71 12.92
N LYS A 155 -8.02 -7.24 13.45
CA LYS A 155 -9.36 -7.75 13.12
C LYS A 155 -9.84 -7.32 11.74
N ASN A 156 -9.43 -6.12 11.27
CA ASN A 156 -10.04 -5.51 10.08
C ASN A 156 -9.12 -5.41 8.86
N ARG A 157 -7.82 -5.70 8.97
CA ARG A 157 -6.85 -5.61 7.86
C ARG A 157 -7.28 -6.38 6.60
N LEU A 158 -7.98 -7.51 6.74
CA LEU A 158 -8.50 -8.27 5.61
C LEU A 158 -9.78 -7.68 4.99
N LYS A 159 -10.36 -6.66 5.61
CA LYS A 159 -11.51 -5.94 5.04
C LYS A 159 -11.11 -4.80 4.10
N VAL A 160 -9.84 -4.46 4.02
CA VAL A 160 -9.33 -3.52 3.03
C VAL A 160 -9.07 -4.25 1.73
N HIS A 161 -9.88 -3.98 0.71
CA HIS A 161 -9.73 -4.56 -0.62
C HIS A 161 -8.68 -3.83 -1.43
N HIS A 162 -7.95 -4.62 -2.24
CA HIS A 162 -6.90 -4.18 -3.14
C HIS A 162 -7.17 -4.80 -4.50
N TRP A 163 -7.79 -4.05 -5.41
CA TRP A 163 -8.00 -4.47 -6.79
C TRP A 163 -7.12 -3.62 -7.70
N PHE A 164 -6.46 -4.23 -8.65
CA PHE A 164 -5.58 -3.49 -9.54
C PHE A 164 -5.48 -4.14 -10.90
N PHE A 165 -5.25 -3.33 -11.92
CA PHE A 165 -4.92 -3.79 -13.25
C PHE A 165 -3.62 -3.14 -13.74
N SER A 166 -2.96 -3.82 -14.66
CA SER A 166 -1.81 -3.31 -15.39
C SER A 166 -1.89 -3.72 -16.84
N THR A 167 -1.28 -2.95 -17.72
CA THR A 167 -1.17 -3.30 -19.14
C THR A 167 0.02 -4.23 -19.42
N ASP A 168 0.94 -4.35 -18.44
CA ASP A 168 2.14 -5.19 -18.54
C ASP A 168 2.47 -5.80 -17.17
N LEU A 169 2.59 -7.11 -17.09
CA LEU A 169 2.99 -7.85 -15.89
C LEU A 169 4.48 -8.20 -15.84
N THR A 170 5.28 -7.74 -16.80
CA THR A 170 6.71 -8.06 -16.89
C THR A 170 7.45 -7.65 -15.60
N PHE A 171 7.16 -6.48 -15.06
CA PHE A 171 7.79 -5.99 -13.83
C PHE A 171 7.40 -6.84 -12.61
N TYR A 172 6.15 -7.26 -12.51
CA TYR A 172 5.66 -8.13 -11.43
C TYR A 172 6.36 -9.49 -11.42
N VAL A 173 6.56 -10.09 -12.62
CA VAL A 173 7.27 -11.37 -12.78
C VAL A 173 8.75 -11.21 -12.51
N ARG A 174 9.38 -10.15 -13.06
CA ARG A 174 10.80 -9.85 -12.85
C ARG A 174 11.10 -9.63 -11.36
N GLY A 175 10.22 -8.95 -10.67
CA GLY A 175 10.30 -8.70 -9.23
C GLY A 175 9.96 -9.95 -8.38
N GLY A 176 9.44 -11.01 -8.96
CA GLY A 176 9.07 -12.24 -8.24
C GLY A 176 7.80 -12.13 -7.37
N ARG A 177 6.96 -11.10 -7.55
CA ARG A 177 5.71 -10.90 -6.80
C ARG A 177 4.52 -11.60 -7.46
N ILE A 178 4.67 -12.02 -8.71
CA ILE A 178 3.76 -12.91 -9.43
C ILE A 178 4.58 -14.03 -10.08
N SER A 179 4.06 -15.26 -10.08
CA SER A 179 4.75 -16.39 -10.71
C SER A 179 4.83 -16.21 -12.23
N LYS A 180 5.84 -16.83 -12.86
CA LYS A 180 5.99 -16.81 -14.33
C LYS A 180 4.74 -17.35 -15.04
N ALA A 181 4.12 -18.40 -14.49
CA ALA A 181 2.91 -18.99 -15.05
C ALA A 181 1.72 -18.01 -15.01
N SER A 182 1.58 -17.28 -13.89
CA SER A 182 0.55 -16.23 -13.73
C SER A 182 0.85 -15.02 -14.62
N GLY A 183 2.11 -14.64 -14.77
CA GLY A 183 2.55 -13.50 -15.58
C GLY A 183 2.42 -13.71 -17.09
N ALA A 184 2.44 -14.96 -17.57
CA ALA A 184 2.20 -15.27 -18.98
C ALA A 184 0.82 -14.81 -19.50
N ILE A 185 -0.11 -14.53 -18.59
CA ILE A 185 -1.43 -13.97 -18.90
C ILE A 185 -1.35 -12.53 -19.40
N GLY A 186 -0.43 -11.72 -18.84
CA GLY A 186 -0.30 -10.29 -19.16
C GLY A 186 0.52 -10.00 -20.43
N GLY A 187 1.22 -11.00 -20.98
CA GLY A 187 2.02 -10.85 -22.21
C GLY A 187 1.24 -10.92 -23.52
N LEU A 188 -0.08 -11.09 -23.46
CA LEU A 188 -0.91 -11.19 -24.67
C LEU A 188 -1.38 -9.79 -25.12
N PRO A 189 -1.22 -9.41 -26.39
CA PRO A 189 -1.62 -8.11 -26.90
C PRO A 189 -3.10 -7.77 -26.58
N GLY A 190 -3.32 -6.59 -26.04
CA GLY A 190 -4.66 -6.09 -25.72
C GLY A 190 -5.34 -6.74 -24.50
N ILE A 191 -4.64 -7.56 -23.73
CA ILE A 191 -5.11 -8.09 -22.44
C ILE A 191 -4.68 -7.14 -21.33
N CYS A 192 -5.64 -6.73 -20.50
CA CYS A 192 -5.43 -6.00 -19.25
C CYS A 192 -5.86 -6.94 -18.11
N PRO A 193 -4.94 -7.66 -17.47
CA PRO A 193 -5.29 -8.52 -16.35
C PRO A 193 -5.76 -7.67 -15.16
N LEU A 194 -6.84 -8.12 -14.52
CA LEU A 194 -7.31 -7.58 -13.24
C LEU A 194 -6.92 -8.56 -12.13
N LEU A 195 -6.25 -8.04 -11.14
CA LEU A 195 -5.68 -8.77 -10.01
C LEU A 195 -6.26 -8.24 -8.70
N ASN A 196 -6.09 -9.03 -7.63
CA ASN A 196 -6.31 -8.55 -6.27
C ASN A 196 -5.21 -9.08 -5.33
N MET A 197 -5.28 -8.67 -4.07
CA MET A 197 -4.57 -9.34 -2.98
C MET A 197 -5.49 -10.35 -2.31
N ASP A 198 -4.99 -11.56 -2.06
CA ASP A 198 -5.68 -12.61 -1.30
C ASP A 198 -5.63 -12.36 0.22
N ASN A 199 -6.18 -13.29 1.01
CA ASN A 199 -6.16 -13.21 2.47
C ASN A 199 -4.78 -13.50 3.10
N GLU A 200 -3.80 -13.96 2.32
CA GLU A 200 -2.39 -14.11 2.72
C GLU A 200 -1.53 -12.91 2.27
N GLY A 201 -2.15 -11.88 1.69
CA GLY A 201 -1.47 -10.67 1.24
C GLY A 201 -0.60 -10.87 -0.01
N ARG A 202 -0.94 -11.83 -0.88
CA ARG A 202 -0.27 -12.14 -2.14
C ARG A 202 -1.03 -11.58 -3.32
N LEU A 203 -0.32 -11.30 -4.42
CA LEU A 203 -0.92 -10.78 -5.65
C LEU A 203 -1.45 -11.92 -6.52
N ILE A 204 -2.75 -11.91 -6.77
CA ILE A 204 -3.44 -13.00 -7.50
C ILE A 204 -4.14 -12.47 -8.74
N PRO A 205 -3.81 -12.95 -9.96
CA PRO A 205 -4.60 -12.68 -11.16
C PRO A 205 -5.98 -13.34 -11.08
N ARG A 206 -7.02 -12.53 -11.27
CA ARG A 206 -8.42 -13.00 -11.18
C ARG A 206 -9.13 -13.02 -12.54
N PHE A 207 -8.90 -12.00 -13.37
CA PHE A 207 -9.61 -11.88 -14.64
C PHE A 207 -8.67 -11.49 -15.78
N LYS A 208 -8.90 -12.09 -16.96
CA LYS A 208 -8.26 -11.72 -18.22
C LYS A 208 -9.25 -10.85 -19.01
N ILE A 209 -9.01 -9.55 -19.05
CA ILE A 209 -9.95 -8.62 -19.67
C ILE A 209 -9.34 -8.02 -20.92
N ARG A 210 -10.09 -8.01 -22.00
CA ARG A 210 -9.67 -7.34 -23.24
C ARG A 210 -10.10 -5.88 -23.18
N THR A 211 -9.18 -5.00 -23.47
CA THR A 211 -9.30 -3.55 -23.53
C THR A 211 -9.32 -2.82 -22.19
N LYS A 212 -8.68 -1.68 -22.16
CA LYS A 212 -8.60 -0.79 -21.00
C LYS A 212 -9.98 -0.33 -20.54
N LYS A 213 -10.88 0.06 -21.46
CA LYS A 213 -12.26 0.47 -21.14
C LYS A 213 -13.03 -0.59 -20.35
N LYS A 214 -12.87 -1.89 -20.70
CA LYS A 214 -13.56 -2.98 -20.01
C LYS A 214 -12.96 -3.26 -18.63
N VAL A 215 -11.64 -3.14 -18.45
CA VAL A 215 -11.02 -3.37 -17.14
C VAL A 215 -11.34 -2.24 -16.17
N ILE A 216 -11.42 -0.99 -16.63
CA ILE A 216 -11.88 0.16 -15.84
C ILE A 216 -13.31 -0.09 -15.31
N LYS A 217 -14.20 -0.56 -16.16
CA LYS A 217 -15.55 -0.94 -15.70
C LYS A 217 -15.50 -2.08 -14.69
N LYS A 218 -14.75 -3.16 -15.00
CA LYS A 218 -14.73 -4.38 -14.17
C LYS A 218 -14.11 -4.14 -12.79
N ILE A 219 -13.10 -3.28 -12.65
CA ILE A 219 -12.53 -2.96 -11.34
C ILE A 219 -13.56 -2.28 -10.43
N VAL A 220 -14.41 -1.41 -10.97
CA VAL A 220 -15.49 -0.77 -10.23
C VAL A 220 -16.65 -1.74 -9.96
N ASP A 221 -16.94 -2.68 -10.88
CA ASP A 221 -17.88 -3.77 -10.61
C ASP A 221 -17.38 -4.62 -9.41
N GLN A 222 -16.06 -4.83 -9.27
CA GLN A 222 -15.50 -5.53 -8.08
C GLN A 222 -15.68 -4.73 -6.79
N MET A 223 -15.63 -3.42 -6.84
CA MET A 223 -15.97 -2.59 -5.68
C MET A 223 -17.45 -2.76 -5.31
N GLU A 224 -18.36 -2.72 -6.26
CA GLU A 224 -19.80 -2.92 -6.01
C GLU A 224 -20.09 -4.29 -5.37
N GLU A 225 -19.44 -5.36 -5.84
CA GLU A 225 -19.60 -6.72 -5.33
C GLU A 225 -19.06 -6.91 -3.89
N ASN A 226 -17.99 -6.20 -3.53
CA ASN A 226 -17.21 -6.47 -2.32
C ASN A 226 -17.27 -5.36 -1.26
N ALA A 227 -17.62 -4.11 -1.62
CA ALA A 227 -17.66 -3.00 -0.67
C ALA A 227 -18.66 -3.25 0.46
N GLU A 228 -18.36 -2.73 1.64
CA GLU A 228 -19.28 -2.75 2.77
C GLU A 228 -20.57 -1.98 2.41
N GLY A 229 -21.70 -2.66 2.47
CA GLY A 229 -22.98 -2.10 2.05
C GLY A 229 -23.19 -1.99 0.53
N GLY A 230 -22.29 -2.54 -0.31
CA GLY A 230 -22.39 -2.48 -1.78
C GLY A 230 -22.47 -1.03 -2.28
N LEU A 231 -23.47 -0.70 -3.10
CA LEU A 231 -23.68 0.66 -3.63
C LEU A 231 -23.97 1.73 -2.54
N SER A 232 -24.32 1.31 -1.32
CA SER A 232 -24.50 2.22 -0.19
C SER A 232 -23.18 2.54 0.54
N TYR A 233 -22.04 2.11 0.01
CA TYR A 233 -20.73 2.34 0.60
C TYR A 233 -20.52 3.83 0.91
N SER A 234 -20.15 4.12 2.16
CA SER A 234 -19.97 5.48 2.68
C SER A 234 -18.58 5.72 3.30
N GLY A 235 -17.62 4.81 3.01
CA GLY A 235 -16.23 4.96 3.42
C GLY A 235 -15.41 5.80 2.45
N LYS A 236 -14.15 6.04 2.82
CA LYS A 236 -13.15 6.62 1.91
C LYS A 236 -12.75 5.62 0.84
N CYS A 237 -12.36 6.11 -0.33
CA CYS A 237 -11.88 5.32 -1.44
C CYS A 237 -10.58 5.92 -1.96
N TYR A 238 -9.52 5.10 -2.06
CA TYR A 238 -8.22 5.52 -2.57
C TYR A 238 -7.90 4.82 -3.88
N ILE A 239 -7.13 5.51 -4.72
CA ILE A 239 -6.53 4.97 -5.93
C ILE A 239 -5.04 5.27 -5.90
N SER A 240 -4.21 4.31 -6.29
CA SER A 240 -2.81 4.56 -6.63
C SER A 240 -2.58 4.28 -8.10
N GLN A 241 -1.72 5.10 -8.74
CA GLN A 241 -1.41 4.96 -10.16
C GLN A 241 0.10 5.11 -10.44
N SER A 242 0.58 4.49 -11.53
CA SER A 242 1.96 4.57 -11.99
C SER A 242 2.02 5.14 -13.41
N ALA A 243 2.24 6.46 -13.52
CA ALA A 243 2.33 7.21 -14.77
C ALA A 243 1.13 6.98 -15.73
N CYS A 244 -0.08 6.86 -15.18
CA CYS A 244 -1.32 6.65 -15.95
C CYS A 244 -2.52 7.36 -15.28
N TYR A 245 -2.34 8.63 -14.93
CA TYR A 245 -3.33 9.42 -14.19
C TYR A 245 -4.70 9.46 -14.87
N ASP A 246 -4.78 9.55 -16.21
CA ASP A 246 -6.06 9.58 -16.93
C ASP A 246 -6.86 8.29 -16.73
N ASP A 247 -6.19 7.13 -16.71
CA ASP A 247 -6.83 5.85 -16.43
C ASP A 247 -7.33 5.79 -14.97
N ALA A 248 -6.54 6.28 -14.02
CA ALA A 248 -6.92 6.37 -12.62
C ALA A 248 -8.10 7.33 -12.42
N ARG A 249 -8.10 8.48 -13.11
CA ARG A 249 -9.23 9.43 -13.07
C ARG A 249 -10.50 8.83 -13.66
N ALA A 250 -10.39 8.07 -14.75
CA ALA A 250 -11.55 7.38 -15.33
C ALA A 250 -12.15 6.33 -14.38
N VAL A 251 -11.31 5.61 -13.60
CA VAL A 251 -11.81 4.72 -12.53
C VAL A 251 -12.49 5.53 -11.43
N ALA A 252 -11.86 6.62 -10.99
CA ALA A 252 -12.38 7.44 -9.91
C ALA A 252 -13.71 8.12 -10.30
N ASP A 253 -13.84 8.62 -11.54
CA ASP A 253 -15.10 9.20 -12.04
C ASP A 253 -16.24 8.18 -12.00
N LEU A 254 -15.96 6.95 -12.43
CA LEU A 254 -16.95 5.88 -12.40
C LEU A 254 -17.29 5.43 -10.97
N VAL A 255 -16.33 5.44 -10.04
CA VAL A 255 -16.59 5.18 -8.62
C VAL A 255 -17.46 6.29 -8.04
N GLU A 256 -17.11 7.57 -8.26
CA GLU A 256 -17.87 8.72 -7.76
C GLU A 256 -19.29 8.78 -8.32
N GLU A 257 -19.50 8.33 -9.56
CA GLU A 257 -20.83 8.21 -10.18
C GLU A 257 -21.68 7.11 -9.51
N ARG A 258 -21.09 5.93 -9.26
CA ARG A 258 -21.84 4.77 -8.76
C ARG A 258 -22.04 4.75 -7.25
N PHE A 259 -21.16 5.41 -6.48
CA PHE A 259 -21.19 5.40 -5.01
C PHE A 259 -21.45 6.80 -4.46
N PRO A 260 -22.72 7.28 -4.49
CA PRO A 260 -23.04 8.66 -4.13
C PRO A 260 -22.82 9.01 -2.66
N ASN A 261 -22.64 7.99 -1.80
CA ASN A 261 -22.45 8.17 -0.36
C ASN A 261 -20.98 8.14 0.09
N LEU A 262 -20.02 8.15 -0.85
CA LEU A 262 -18.59 8.17 -0.50
C LEU A 262 -18.26 9.27 0.51
N ASN A 263 -17.36 8.95 1.43
CA ASN A 263 -16.80 9.94 2.34
C ASN A 263 -15.73 10.79 1.63
N GLY A 264 -16.17 11.83 0.97
CA GLY A 264 -15.33 12.71 0.14
C GLY A 264 -15.16 12.20 -1.29
N LYS A 265 -14.24 12.84 -2.02
CA LYS A 265 -13.84 12.41 -3.36
C LYS A 265 -12.86 11.25 -3.29
N VAL A 266 -12.76 10.49 -4.40
CA VAL A 266 -11.71 9.48 -4.53
C VAL A 266 -10.35 10.17 -4.50
N GLU A 267 -9.49 9.76 -3.57
CA GLU A 267 -8.13 10.26 -3.46
C GLU A 267 -7.22 9.46 -4.41
N ILE A 268 -6.50 10.17 -5.28
CA ILE A 268 -5.59 9.56 -6.27
C ILE A 268 -4.16 9.90 -5.89
N ASN A 269 -3.40 8.86 -5.53
CA ASN A 269 -1.99 8.92 -5.16
C ASN A 269 -1.08 8.35 -6.26
N ASN A 270 0.20 8.68 -6.23
CA ASN A 270 1.20 7.98 -7.02
C ASN A 270 1.57 6.65 -6.34
N ILE A 271 1.81 5.62 -7.13
CA ILE A 271 2.53 4.44 -6.64
C ILE A 271 3.98 4.86 -6.41
N GLY A 272 4.48 4.65 -5.20
CA GLY A 272 5.84 4.98 -4.79
C GLY A 272 6.90 4.14 -5.51
N THR A 273 8.16 4.57 -5.41
CA THR A 273 9.27 3.99 -6.18
C THR A 273 9.55 2.53 -5.83
N THR A 274 9.34 2.12 -4.58
CA THR A 274 9.47 0.71 -4.17
C THR A 274 8.41 -0.17 -4.83
N ILE A 275 7.13 0.16 -4.65
CA ILE A 275 6.04 -0.59 -5.28
C ILE A 275 6.13 -0.49 -6.80
N GLY A 276 6.42 0.70 -7.33
CA GLY A 276 6.59 0.99 -8.75
C GLY A 276 7.69 0.16 -9.42
N SER A 277 8.79 -0.13 -8.72
CA SER A 277 9.86 -1.01 -9.21
C SER A 277 9.37 -2.41 -9.55
N HIS A 278 8.30 -2.88 -8.91
CA HIS A 278 7.70 -4.19 -9.11
C HIS A 278 6.45 -4.17 -9.97
N THR A 279 5.78 -3.03 -10.10
CA THR A 279 4.54 -2.92 -10.89
C THR A 279 4.78 -2.31 -12.27
N GLY A 280 5.80 -1.49 -12.41
CA GLY A 280 6.08 -0.73 -13.62
C GLY A 280 5.05 0.37 -13.88
N PRO A 281 5.23 1.14 -14.97
CA PRO A 281 4.25 2.14 -15.39
C PRO A 281 2.97 1.46 -15.91
N GLY A 282 1.83 2.16 -15.80
CA GLY A 282 0.53 1.71 -16.34
C GLY A 282 -0.30 0.85 -15.38
N THR A 283 -0.01 0.86 -14.08
CA THR A 283 -0.82 0.21 -13.06
C THR A 283 -1.80 1.21 -12.43
N VAL A 284 -3.06 0.81 -12.29
CA VAL A 284 -4.09 1.49 -11.49
C VAL A 284 -4.60 0.52 -10.44
N ALA A 285 -4.56 0.95 -9.18
CA ALA A 285 -5.03 0.17 -8.04
C ALA A 285 -6.13 0.92 -7.28
N LEU A 286 -7.22 0.23 -6.96
CA LEU A 286 -8.42 0.73 -6.28
C LEU A 286 -8.51 0.09 -4.89
N PHE A 287 -8.73 0.91 -3.86
CA PHE A 287 -8.77 0.50 -2.46
C PHE A 287 -10.02 1.01 -1.76
N PHE A 288 -10.67 0.13 -1.01
CA PHE A 288 -11.91 0.41 -0.29
C PHE A 288 -12.11 -0.58 0.85
N TRP A 289 -12.96 -0.23 1.81
CA TRP A 289 -13.41 -1.12 2.87
C TRP A 289 -14.54 -2.03 2.40
N GLY A 290 -14.47 -3.31 2.71
CA GLY A 290 -15.45 -4.27 2.25
C GLY A 290 -15.62 -5.47 3.18
N LYS A 291 -16.16 -6.54 2.62
CA LYS A 291 -16.23 -7.85 3.27
C LYS A 291 -14.83 -8.39 3.49
N GLU A 292 -14.68 -9.34 4.41
CA GLU A 292 -13.39 -9.99 4.60
C GLU A 292 -12.93 -10.69 3.31
N ARG A 293 -11.67 -10.44 2.90
CA ARG A 293 -11.06 -11.07 1.73
C ARG A 293 -10.92 -12.57 1.97
N VAL A 294 -11.31 -13.35 0.99
CA VAL A 294 -11.15 -14.80 0.92
C VAL A 294 -10.22 -15.19 -0.22
N ASN A 295 -9.73 -16.42 -0.23
CA ASN A 295 -8.86 -16.95 -1.30
C ASN A 295 -9.56 -17.07 -2.65
#